data_dc99fa050356637e188388bc1fa24b3a
#
_entry.id   dc99fa050356637e188388bc1fa24b3a
#
_cell.length_a   1.000
_cell.length_b   1.000
_cell.length_c   1.000
_cell.angle_alpha   90.00
_cell.angle_beta   90.00
_cell.angle_gamma   90.00
#
_symmetry.space_group_name_H-M   'P 1'
#
loop_
_entity.id
_entity.type
_entity.pdbx_description
1 polymer ?
#
loop_
_entity_poly.entity_id
_entity_poly.type
_entity_poly.pdbx_seq_one_letter_code
_entity_poly.pdbx_strand_id
1 'polypeptide(L)'
;MTDAAGDQDNGAGVNEDGSGGVVVENVDVAYGDLQVLWDVSLDISPDDRIVALVGPNGAGKTTLLKTLSGLLRPTAGKIRIFGADSADLSPSEIVRRGFVHVPEARNLFDEMSVRENLQMGAYTERDQFEETLADVYDVFPVLEERADQAAGTLSGGEQQMLAIGRGLMAQPRVLALDELSVGLAPQLTERVFRKVDDISDKVTVLLTEQHVTEALELADRALLLENGRLVAKGDGDELLGSEHIRDAYLRA
;
A
#
# COMPACT_ATOMS: atom_id res chain seq x y z
N MET A 1 14.00 19.19 45.25
CA MET A 1 13.05 18.12 44.90
C MET A 1 12.74 18.30 43.44
N THR A 2 13.48 17.60 42.63
CA THR A 2 13.47 17.62 41.17
C THR A 2 12.69 16.40 40.72
N ASP A 3 11.55 16.63 40.06
CA ASP A 3 10.79 15.58 39.42
C ASP A 3 11.25 15.46 37.98
N ALA A 4 11.84 14.32 37.66
CA ALA A 4 12.27 13.96 36.34
C ALA A 4 11.10 13.31 35.61
N ALA A 5 10.60 13.99 34.57
CA ALA A 5 9.69 13.40 33.57
C ALA A 5 10.48 12.39 32.75
N GLY A 6 10.08 11.12 32.83
CA GLY A 6 10.67 10.05 32.04
C GLY A 6 10.26 10.17 30.57
N ASP A 7 11.26 10.35 29.75
CA ASP A 7 11.23 10.20 28.30
C ASP A 7 11.06 8.70 28.00
N GLN A 8 9.86 8.29 27.54
CA GLN A 8 9.64 6.95 27.03
C GLN A 8 10.00 6.95 25.56
N ASP A 9 11.30 6.71 25.31
CA ASP A 9 11.83 6.33 24.02
C ASP A 9 11.19 4.99 23.60
N ASN A 10 10.15 5.05 22.78
CA ASN A 10 9.51 3.91 22.16
C ASN A 10 10.29 3.56 20.88
N GLY A 11 11.52 3.12 21.05
CA GLY A 11 12.37 2.62 19.99
C GLY A 11 11.73 1.42 19.32
N ALA A 12 11.13 1.60 18.14
CA ALA A 12 10.74 0.52 17.26
C ALA A 12 11.96 -0.37 17.00
N GLY A 13 11.88 -1.63 17.47
CA GLY A 13 12.97 -2.58 17.41
C GLY A 13 13.37 -2.87 15.97
N VAL A 14 14.51 -2.31 15.56
CA VAL A 14 15.13 -2.62 14.25
C VAL A 14 15.88 -3.94 14.41
N ASN A 15 15.27 -5.03 13.97
CA ASN A 15 15.99 -6.30 13.88
C ASN A 15 16.90 -6.25 12.66
N GLU A 16 18.22 -6.40 12.86
CA GLU A 16 19.23 -6.44 11.78
C GLU A 16 19.13 -7.71 10.91
N ASP A 17 18.26 -8.65 11.28
CA ASP A 17 18.07 -9.96 10.61
C ASP A 17 17.15 -9.94 9.38
N GLY A 18 16.69 -8.77 8.93
CA GLY A 18 15.77 -8.63 7.80
C GLY A 18 14.31 -8.96 8.13
N SER A 19 13.98 -9.24 9.39
CA SER A 19 12.60 -9.46 9.87
C SER A 19 11.81 -8.15 10.04
N GLY A 20 12.46 -7.00 9.94
CA GLY A 20 11.84 -5.68 10.02
C GLY A 20 10.88 -5.42 8.87
N GLY A 21 9.83 -4.61 9.12
CA GLY A 21 8.89 -4.15 8.11
C GLY A 21 9.43 -2.99 7.26
N VAL A 22 8.55 -2.05 6.94
CA VAL A 22 8.90 -0.77 6.32
C VAL A 22 8.98 0.29 7.41
N VAL A 23 10.09 1.00 7.50
CA VAL A 23 10.33 2.06 8.50
C VAL A 23 10.68 3.35 7.79
N VAL A 24 9.97 4.42 8.13
CA VAL A 24 10.14 5.77 7.60
C VAL A 24 10.46 6.72 8.75
N GLU A 25 11.59 7.43 8.68
CA GLU A 25 12.10 8.31 9.74
C GLU A 25 12.33 9.72 9.21
N ASN A 26 11.51 10.67 9.65
CA ASN A 26 11.63 12.12 9.37
C ASN A 26 11.79 12.43 7.87
N VAL A 27 10.98 11.80 7.02
CA VAL A 27 11.13 11.87 5.57
C VAL A 27 10.47 13.12 5.01
N ASP A 28 11.28 13.89 4.26
CA ASP A 28 10.84 14.96 3.38
C ASP A 28 10.89 14.51 1.92
N VAL A 29 9.91 14.93 1.10
CA VAL A 29 9.89 14.66 -0.35
C VAL A 29 9.46 15.90 -1.11
N ALA A 30 10.17 16.20 -2.21
CA ALA A 30 9.84 17.30 -3.10
C ALA A 30 9.88 16.90 -4.59
N TYR A 31 9.08 17.56 -5.41
CA TYR A 31 9.17 17.56 -6.87
C TYR A 31 9.82 18.86 -7.33
N GLY A 32 11.12 18.83 -7.62
CA GLY A 32 11.90 20.07 -7.81
C GLY A 32 11.85 20.95 -6.57
N ASP A 33 11.35 22.17 -6.70
CA ASP A 33 11.23 23.12 -5.59
C ASP A 33 9.92 22.98 -4.78
N LEU A 34 8.99 22.13 -5.23
CA LEU A 34 7.72 21.93 -4.56
C LEU A 34 7.81 20.79 -3.54
N GLN A 35 7.91 21.13 -2.27
CA GLN A 35 7.86 20.14 -1.20
C GLN A 35 6.42 19.64 -0.99
N VAL A 36 6.27 18.32 -0.90
CA VAL A 36 4.97 17.63 -0.77
C VAL A 36 4.85 16.87 0.54
N LEU A 37 5.92 16.21 1.00
CA LEU A 37 5.94 15.54 2.31
C LEU A 37 6.90 16.26 3.25
N TRP A 38 6.50 16.34 4.52
CA TRP A 38 7.18 17.08 5.56
C TRP A 38 7.30 16.23 6.82
N ASP A 39 8.53 15.83 7.18
CA ASP A 39 8.83 15.17 8.45
C ASP A 39 7.94 13.95 8.73
N VAL A 40 7.73 13.13 7.69
CA VAL A 40 6.87 11.95 7.78
C VAL A 40 7.62 10.82 8.46
N SER A 41 7.03 10.28 9.55
CA SER A 41 7.57 9.13 10.27
C SER A 41 6.47 8.11 10.52
N LEU A 42 6.66 6.87 10.02
CA LEU A 42 5.75 5.75 10.20
C LEU A 42 6.50 4.42 10.14
N ASP A 43 5.83 3.39 10.58
CA ASP A 43 6.26 2.01 10.43
C ASP A 43 5.12 1.13 9.89
N ILE A 44 5.46 0.08 9.17
CA ILE A 44 4.55 -0.99 8.75
C ILE A 44 5.21 -2.30 9.17
N SER A 45 4.57 -2.98 10.13
CA SER A 45 5.05 -4.26 10.64
C SER A 45 4.66 -5.41 9.71
N PRO A 46 5.46 -6.47 9.61
CA PRO A 46 5.03 -7.73 8.99
C PRO A 46 3.84 -8.40 9.72
N ASP A 47 3.57 -7.99 10.96
CA ASP A 47 2.45 -8.49 11.77
C ASP A 47 1.16 -7.69 11.54
N ASP A 48 1.22 -6.55 10.86
CA ASP A 48 0.03 -5.80 10.45
C ASP A 48 -0.69 -6.59 9.33
N ARG A 49 -2.04 -6.67 9.38
CA ARG A 49 -2.83 -7.20 8.26
C ARG A 49 -3.13 -6.08 7.27
N ILE A 50 -3.86 -5.05 7.71
CA ILE A 50 -4.24 -3.90 6.90
C ILE A 50 -3.86 -2.60 7.61
N VAL A 51 -3.01 -1.82 6.97
CA VAL A 51 -2.68 -0.45 7.37
C VAL A 51 -3.29 0.52 6.37
N ALA A 52 -4.22 1.37 6.81
CA ALA A 52 -4.81 2.40 5.97
C ALA A 52 -4.03 3.72 6.08
N LEU A 53 -3.62 4.27 4.95
CA LEU A 53 -3.13 5.65 4.84
C LEU A 53 -4.24 6.50 4.22
N VAL A 54 -4.98 7.21 5.05
CA VAL A 54 -6.12 8.02 4.64
C VAL A 54 -5.79 9.51 4.61
N GLY A 55 -6.58 10.28 3.88
CA GLY A 55 -6.44 11.72 3.78
C GLY A 55 -6.99 12.26 2.47
N PRO A 56 -7.19 13.59 2.38
CA PRO A 56 -7.79 14.23 1.20
C PRO A 56 -6.90 14.10 -0.04
N ASN A 57 -7.48 14.39 -1.21
CA ASN A 57 -6.71 14.49 -2.45
C ASN A 57 -5.63 15.56 -2.33
N GLY A 58 -4.42 15.23 -2.81
CA GLY A 58 -3.26 16.11 -2.68
C GLY A 58 -2.57 16.10 -1.31
N ALA A 59 -3.02 15.27 -0.35
CA ALA A 59 -2.36 15.13 0.95
C ALA A 59 -0.92 14.56 0.88
N GLY A 60 -0.57 13.86 -0.23
CA GLY A 60 0.76 13.27 -0.42
C GLY A 60 0.79 11.73 -0.37
N LYS A 61 -0.38 11.04 -0.31
CA LYS A 61 -0.48 9.57 -0.22
C LYS A 61 0.30 8.86 -1.34
N THR A 62 -0.04 9.13 -2.59
CA THR A 62 0.67 8.59 -3.77
C THR A 62 2.15 8.97 -3.79
N THR A 63 2.51 10.17 -3.31
CA THR A 63 3.92 10.60 -3.20
C THR A 63 4.66 9.72 -2.22
N LEU A 64 4.07 9.42 -1.06
CA LEU A 64 4.66 8.51 -0.09
C LEU A 64 4.84 7.10 -0.69
N LEU A 65 3.82 6.53 -1.34
CA LEU A 65 3.92 5.22 -1.98
C LEU A 65 5.00 5.18 -3.07
N LYS A 66 5.10 6.22 -3.91
CA LYS A 66 6.18 6.34 -4.90
C LYS A 66 7.56 6.41 -4.25
N THR A 67 7.66 7.03 -3.08
CA THR A 67 8.92 7.11 -2.34
C THR A 67 9.29 5.76 -1.74
N LEU A 68 8.34 5.05 -1.14
CA LEU A 68 8.54 3.68 -0.61
C LEU A 68 8.93 2.69 -1.71
N SER A 69 8.37 2.83 -2.91
CA SER A 69 8.70 1.98 -4.07
C SER A 69 9.97 2.38 -4.82
N GLY A 70 10.70 3.42 -4.34
CA GLY A 70 11.96 3.89 -4.93
C GLY A 70 11.80 4.67 -6.24
N LEU A 71 10.56 4.99 -6.64
CA LEU A 71 10.26 5.82 -7.82
C LEU A 71 10.55 7.31 -7.57
N LEU A 72 10.54 7.73 -6.31
CA LEU A 72 10.98 9.03 -5.84
C LEU A 72 12.05 8.86 -4.77
N ARG A 73 12.96 9.80 -4.66
CA ARG A 73 13.97 9.83 -3.61
C ARG A 73 13.57 10.86 -2.56
N PRO A 74 13.69 10.54 -1.26
CA PRO A 74 13.49 11.52 -0.21
C PRO A 74 14.58 12.61 -0.31
N THR A 75 14.23 13.85 0.04
CA THR A 75 15.16 14.97 0.13
C THR A 75 15.83 15.05 1.51
N ALA A 76 15.19 14.48 2.53
CA ALA A 76 15.72 14.30 3.88
C ALA A 76 15.09 13.08 4.55
N GLY A 77 15.66 12.65 5.68
CA GLY A 77 15.19 11.49 6.44
C GLY A 77 15.72 10.16 5.90
N LYS A 78 15.16 9.05 6.38
CA LYS A 78 15.57 7.69 6.01
C LYS A 78 14.38 6.77 5.82
N ILE A 79 14.52 5.82 4.90
CA ILE A 79 13.54 4.75 4.67
C ILE A 79 14.29 3.44 4.68
N ARG A 80 13.82 2.49 5.49
CA ARG A 80 14.30 1.10 5.49
C ARG A 80 13.21 0.19 4.99
N ILE A 81 13.55 -0.67 4.05
CA ILE A 81 12.68 -1.71 3.48
C ILE A 81 13.25 -3.07 3.89
N PHE A 82 12.57 -3.73 4.83
CA PHE A 82 13.02 -5.01 5.39
C PHE A 82 14.50 -5.00 5.78
N GLY A 83 14.88 -4.00 6.60
CA GLY A 83 16.23 -3.81 7.14
C GLY A 83 17.23 -3.12 6.22
N ALA A 84 16.99 -3.01 4.91
CA ALA A 84 17.90 -2.32 3.99
C ALA A 84 17.53 -0.84 3.80
N ASP A 85 18.53 0.03 3.69
CA ASP A 85 18.31 1.44 3.36
C ASP A 85 17.83 1.57 1.91
N SER A 86 16.68 2.23 1.71
CA SER A 86 16.08 2.42 0.38
C SER A 86 16.94 3.28 -0.54
N ALA A 87 17.85 4.09 0.02
CA ALA A 87 18.76 4.92 -0.77
C ALA A 87 19.71 4.08 -1.63
N ASP A 88 20.04 2.87 -1.18
CA ASP A 88 20.94 1.93 -1.86
C ASP A 88 20.20 0.98 -2.81
N LEU A 89 18.87 1.05 -2.87
CA LEU A 89 18.03 0.11 -3.63
C LEU A 89 17.45 0.76 -4.89
N SER A 90 17.45 -0.01 -5.98
CA SER A 90 16.62 0.27 -7.16
C SER A 90 15.16 -0.17 -6.91
N PRO A 91 14.18 0.33 -7.67
CA PRO A 91 12.79 -0.13 -7.57
C PRO A 91 12.65 -1.65 -7.72
N SER A 92 13.42 -2.28 -8.61
CA SER A 92 13.38 -3.72 -8.80
C SER A 92 13.95 -4.50 -7.61
N GLU A 93 14.89 -3.95 -6.87
CA GLU A 93 15.42 -4.54 -5.64
C GLU A 93 14.44 -4.39 -4.48
N ILE A 94 13.69 -3.29 -4.42
CA ILE A 94 12.60 -3.08 -3.47
C ILE A 94 11.51 -4.15 -3.69
N VAL A 95 11.11 -4.39 -4.95
CA VAL A 95 10.15 -5.46 -5.28
C VAL A 95 10.69 -6.83 -4.84
N ARG A 96 11.94 -7.18 -5.15
CA ARG A 96 12.55 -8.46 -4.72
C ARG A 96 12.65 -8.62 -3.21
N ARG A 97 12.65 -7.53 -2.45
CA ARG A 97 12.60 -7.55 -0.98
C ARG A 97 11.19 -7.76 -0.44
N GLY A 98 10.18 -7.66 -1.31
CA GLY A 98 8.79 -7.92 -0.97
C GLY A 98 7.92 -6.68 -0.77
N PHE A 99 8.36 -5.48 -1.13
CA PHE A 99 7.47 -4.30 -1.19
C PHE A 99 6.99 -4.07 -2.62
N VAL A 100 5.70 -4.28 -2.86
CA VAL A 100 5.09 -4.14 -4.19
C VAL A 100 4.03 -3.05 -4.16
N HIS A 101 4.09 -2.13 -5.12
CA HIS A 101 3.15 -1.02 -5.27
C HIS A 101 2.27 -1.21 -6.50
N VAL A 102 0.96 -1.27 -6.29
CA VAL A 102 -0.08 -1.24 -7.32
C VAL A 102 -0.63 0.19 -7.42
N PRO A 103 -0.33 0.92 -8.48
CA PRO A 103 -0.74 2.32 -8.60
C PRO A 103 -2.21 2.46 -8.98
N GLU A 104 -2.82 3.62 -8.68
CA GLU A 104 -4.19 4.01 -9.04
C GLU A 104 -4.49 3.78 -10.54
N ALA A 105 -3.56 4.14 -11.41
CA ALA A 105 -3.71 4.03 -12.87
C ALA A 105 -3.69 2.58 -13.40
N ARG A 106 -3.58 1.56 -12.51
CA ARG A 106 -3.51 0.11 -12.84
C ARG A 106 -2.34 -0.28 -13.72
N ASN A 107 -2.02 0.50 -14.75
CA ASN A 107 -0.91 0.31 -15.71
C ASN A 107 -0.90 -1.12 -16.31
N LEU A 108 -2.07 -1.59 -16.75
CA LEU A 108 -2.20 -2.87 -17.45
C LEU A 108 -1.64 -2.78 -18.85
N PHE A 109 -1.24 -3.93 -19.39
CA PHE A 109 -0.90 -4.10 -20.80
C PHE A 109 -2.18 -4.48 -21.54
N ASP A 110 -2.89 -3.50 -22.08
CA ASP A 110 -4.26 -3.64 -22.61
C ASP A 110 -4.39 -4.66 -23.71
N GLU A 111 -3.36 -4.78 -24.59
CA GLU A 111 -3.32 -5.73 -25.71
C GLU A 111 -2.92 -7.15 -25.29
N MET A 112 -2.34 -7.31 -24.11
CA MET A 112 -1.96 -8.61 -23.56
C MET A 112 -3.16 -9.27 -22.88
N SER A 113 -3.19 -10.60 -22.86
CA SER A 113 -4.19 -11.36 -22.12
C SER A 113 -4.07 -11.16 -20.60
N VAL A 114 -5.11 -11.57 -19.86
CA VAL A 114 -5.08 -11.63 -18.39
C VAL A 114 -3.88 -12.44 -17.91
N ARG A 115 -3.69 -13.67 -18.44
CA ARG A 115 -2.58 -14.54 -18.07
C ARG A 115 -1.21 -13.90 -18.37
N GLU A 116 -1.06 -13.27 -19.50
CA GLU A 116 0.18 -12.57 -19.86
C GLU A 116 0.46 -11.38 -18.93
N ASN A 117 -0.57 -10.60 -18.55
CA ASN A 117 -0.41 -9.55 -17.55
C ASN A 117 0.05 -10.10 -16.20
N LEU A 118 -0.52 -11.23 -15.74
CA LEU A 118 -0.08 -11.91 -14.51
C LEU A 118 1.36 -12.41 -14.63
N GLN A 119 1.74 -12.97 -15.79
CA GLN A 119 3.11 -13.41 -16.05
C GLN A 119 4.13 -12.27 -15.95
N MET A 120 3.75 -11.04 -16.36
CA MET A 120 4.60 -9.87 -16.20
C MET A 120 4.85 -9.53 -14.73
N GLY A 121 3.89 -9.82 -13.83
CA GLY A 121 4.06 -9.65 -12.38
C GLY A 121 5.07 -10.62 -11.76
N ALA A 122 5.19 -11.83 -12.31
CA ALA A 122 6.07 -12.89 -11.80
C ALA A 122 7.54 -12.77 -12.25
N TYR A 123 7.97 -11.62 -12.80
CA TYR A 123 9.31 -11.48 -13.38
C TYR A 123 10.45 -11.72 -12.39
N THR A 124 10.21 -11.57 -11.10
CA THR A 124 11.16 -11.81 -10.01
C THR A 124 11.14 -13.26 -9.50
N GLU A 125 10.02 -13.99 -9.66
CA GLU A 125 9.74 -15.30 -9.05
C GLU A 125 9.23 -16.32 -10.09
N ARG A 126 9.93 -16.43 -11.22
CA ARG A 126 9.50 -17.24 -12.37
C ARG A 126 9.34 -18.74 -12.08
N ASP A 127 10.14 -19.27 -11.17
CA ASP A 127 10.15 -20.70 -10.87
C ASP A 127 8.87 -21.18 -10.15
N GLN A 128 8.15 -20.25 -9.49
CA GLN A 128 6.92 -20.52 -8.76
C GLN A 128 5.67 -20.00 -9.50
N PHE A 129 5.79 -19.67 -10.79
CA PHE A 129 4.73 -19.00 -11.55
C PHE A 129 3.38 -19.73 -11.49
N GLU A 130 3.35 -21.03 -11.77
CA GLU A 130 2.07 -21.78 -11.84
C GLU A 130 1.43 -21.93 -10.45
N GLU A 131 2.21 -22.08 -9.39
CA GLU A 131 1.72 -22.15 -8.01
C GLU A 131 1.12 -20.82 -7.59
N THR A 132 1.86 -19.72 -7.77
CA THR A 132 1.37 -18.36 -7.45
C THR A 132 0.19 -17.96 -8.31
N LEU A 133 0.15 -18.39 -9.59
CA LEU A 133 -0.99 -18.16 -10.47
C LEU A 133 -2.25 -18.84 -9.96
N ALA A 134 -2.16 -20.07 -9.46
CA ALA A 134 -3.27 -20.78 -8.86
C ALA A 134 -3.80 -20.04 -7.62
N ASP A 135 -2.89 -19.56 -6.74
CA ASP A 135 -3.28 -18.75 -5.58
C ASP A 135 -4.01 -17.44 -5.99
N VAL A 136 -3.54 -16.78 -7.05
CA VAL A 136 -4.19 -15.56 -7.57
C VAL A 136 -5.58 -15.88 -8.15
N TYR A 137 -5.74 -17.00 -8.82
CA TYR A 137 -7.03 -17.44 -9.35
C TYR A 137 -8.00 -17.86 -8.24
N ASP A 138 -7.52 -18.44 -7.14
CA ASP A 138 -8.34 -18.72 -5.95
C ASP A 138 -8.89 -17.42 -5.33
N VAL A 139 -8.06 -16.38 -5.28
CA VAL A 139 -8.52 -15.06 -4.82
C VAL A 139 -9.46 -14.41 -5.83
N PHE A 140 -9.15 -14.49 -7.12
CA PHE A 140 -9.89 -13.84 -8.21
C PHE A 140 -10.30 -14.84 -9.30
N PRO A 141 -11.33 -15.70 -9.08
CA PRO A 141 -11.75 -16.72 -10.05
C PRO A 141 -12.10 -16.15 -11.44
N VAL A 142 -12.62 -14.92 -11.49
CA VAL A 142 -12.93 -14.23 -12.75
C VAL A 142 -11.70 -14.05 -13.65
N LEU A 143 -10.50 -13.98 -13.10
CA LEU A 143 -9.26 -13.87 -13.89
C LEU A 143 -8.91 -15.20 -14.57
N GLU A 144 -9.20 -16.33 -13.94
CA GLU A 144 -9.07 -17.66 -14.55
C GLU A 144 -10.08 -17.85 -15.68
N GLU A 145 -11.36 -17.52 -15.45
CA GLU A 145 -12.41 -17.60 -16.46
C GLU A 145 -12.11 -16.78 -17.72
N ARG A 146 -11.30 -15.72 -17.58
CA ARG A 146 -10.94 -14.77 -18.62
C ARG A 146 -9.45 -14.78 -18.99
N ALA A 147 -8.74 -15.87 -18.66
CA ALA A 147 -7.28 -15.95 -18.77
C ALA A 147 -6.73 -15.54 -20.14
N ASP A 148 -7.43 -15.91 -21.21
CA ASP A 148 -7.07 -15.62 -22.60
C ASP A 148 -7.65 -14.30 -23.15
N GLN A 149 -8.46 -13.58 -22.34
CA GLN A 149 -9.09 -12.32 -22.77
C GLN A 149 -8.10 -11.17 -22.67
N ALA A 150 -8.12 -10.25 -23.66
CA ALA A 150 -7.29 -9.04 -23.63
C ALA A 150 -7.70 -8.12 -22.47
N ALA A 151 -6.72 -7.66 -21.67
CA ALA A 151 -6.94 -6.89 -20.46
C ALA A 151 -7.73 -5.60 -20.68
N GLY A 152 -7.51 -4.92 -21.80
CA GLY A 152 -8.24 -3.69 -22.15
C GLY A 152 -9.74 -3.89 -22.40
N THR A 153 -10.21 -5.15 -22.55
CA THR A 153 -11.64 -5.47 -22.76
C THR A 153 -12.38 -5.85 -21.48
N LEU A 154 -11.67 -5.93 -20.37
CA LEU A 154 -12.24 -6.20 -19.05
C LEU A 154 -13.03 -4.99 -18.53
N SER A 155 -14.01 -5.24 -17.64
CA SER A 155 -14.65 -4.17 -16.88
C SER A 155 -13.66 -3.52 -15.91
N GLY A 156 -13.96 -2.28 -15.47
CA GLY A 156 -13.09 -1.54 -14.55
C GLY A 156 -12.76 -2.31 -13.25
N GLY A 157 -13.73 -3.06 -12.69
CA GLY A 157 -13.50 -3.89 -11.51
C GLY A 157 -12.63 -5.11 -11.81
N GLU A 158 -12.79 -5.75 -12.96
CA GLU A 158 -11.94 -6.88 -13.38
C GLU A 158 -10.50 -6.41 -13.68
N GLN A 159 -10.35 -5.23 -14.29
CA GLN A 159 -9.03 -4.59 -14.46
C GLN A 159 -8.36 -4.29 -13.12
N GLN A 160 -9.13 -3.85 -12.11
CA GLN A 160 -8.61 -3.62 -10.77
C GLN A 160 -8.14 -4.93 -10.13
N MET A 161 -8.94 -5.99 -10.22
CA MET A 161 -8.57 -7.33 -9.74
C MET A 161 -7.31 -7.84 -10.45
N LEU A 162 -7.20 -7.61 -11.76
CA LEU A 162 -6.01 -7.98 -12.54
C LEU A 162 -4.76 -7.19 -12.10
N ALA A 163 -4.89 -5.90 -11.82
CA ALA A 163 -3.77 -5.09 -11.33
C ALA A 163 -3.28 -5.57 -9.95
N ILE A 164 -4.20 -5.89 -9.03
CA ILE A 164 -3.88 -6.47 -7.73
C ILE A 164 -3.26 -7.86 -7.91
N GLY A 165 -3.89 -8.72 -8.71
CA GLY A 165 -3.37 -10.07 -9.02
C GLY A 165 -1.95 -10.04 -9.57
N ARG A 166 -1.66 -9.10 -10.50
CA ARG A 166 -0.31 -8.89 -11.02
C ARG A 166 0.69 -8.48 -9.93
N GLY A 167 0.26 -7.67 -8.95
CA GLY A 167 1.07 -7.34 -7.80
C GLY A 167 1.36 -8.56 -6.91
N LEU A 168 0.37 -9.42 -6.69
CA LEU A 168 0.50 -10.66 -5.91
C LEU A 168 1.45 -11.68 -6.56
N MET A 169 1.55 -11.69 -7.91
CA MET A 169 2.47 -12.57 -8.63
C MET A 169 3.95 -12.36 -8.26
N ALA A 170 4.31 -11.21 -7.69
CA ALA A 170 5.65 -10.95 -7.16
C ALA A 170 5.85 -11.47 -5.72
N GLN A 171 4.88 -12.18 -5.14
CA GLN A 171 4.91 -12.74 -3.78
C GLN A 171 5.32 -11.70 -2.71
N PRO A 172 4.59 -10.57 -2.61
CA PRO A 172 4.97 -9.49 -1.72
C PRO A 172 4.87 -9.89 -0.24
N ARG A 173 5.67 -9.26 0.61
CA ARG A 173 5.50 -9.21 2.06
C ARG A 173 4.58 -8.04 2.46
N VAL A 174 4.69 -6.92 1.72
CA VAL A 174 3.80 -5.76 1.82
C VAL A 174 3.29 -5.40 0.43
N LEU A 175 1.98 -5.41 0.24
CA LEU A 175 1.30 -4.99 -0.96
C LEU A 175 0.69 -3.59 -0.75
N ALA A 176 1.28 -2.58 -1.37
CA ALA A 176 0.77 -1.21 -1.31
C ALA A 176 -0.22 -0.97 -2.46
N LEU A 177 -1.45 -0.59 -2.10
CA LEU A 177 -2.57 -0.38 -3.01
C LEU A 177 -2.98 1.09 -3.01
N ASP A 178 -2.82 1.77 -4.15
CA ASP A 178 -3.07 3.21 -4.28
C ASP A 178 -4.47 3.46 -4.83
N GLU A 179 -5.37 4.00 -4.00
CA GLU A 179 -6.73 4.45 -4.35
C GLU A 179 -7.55 3.43 -5.17
N LEU A 180 -7.85 2.27 -4.57
CA LEU A 180 -8.53 1.14 -5.23
C LEU A 180 -9.94 1.45 -5.70
N SER A 181 -10.63 2.35 -5.00
CA SER A 181 -12.05 2.67 -5.23
C SER A 181 -12.27 3.63 -6.40
N VAL A 182 -11.22 4.34 -6.84
CA VAL A 182 -11.34 5.37 -7.87
C VAL A 182 -11.85 4.81 -9.20
N GLY A 183 -12.95 5.41 -9.69
CA GLY A 183 -13.58 5.05 -10.95
C GLY A 183 -14.36 3.73 -10.94
N LEU A 184 -14.59 3.13 -9.77
CA LEU A 184 -15.43 1.95 -9.61
C LEU A 184 -16.85 2.32 -9.17
N ALA A 185 -17.83 1.53 -9.63
CA ALA A 185 -19.18 1.59 -9.08
C ALA A 185 -19.18 1.02 -7.63
N PRO A 186 -20.05 1.53 -6.72
CA PRO A 186 -20.04 1.15 -5.29
C PRO A 186 -20.04 -0.37 -5.03
N GLN A 187 -20.83 -1.14 -5.80
CA GLN A 187 -20.88 -2.60 -5.68
C GLN A 187 -19.55 -3.28 -6.06
N LEU A 188 -18.79 -2.70 -6.99
CA LEU A 188 -17.45 -3.18 -7.37
C LEU A 188 -16.41 -2.83 -6.33
N THR A 189 -16.50 -1.62 -5.76
CA THR A 189 -15.65 -1.18 -4.64
C THR A 189 -15.77 -2.14 -3.46
N GLU A 190 -16.99 -2.46 -3.04
CA GLU A 190 -17.24 -3.40 -1.95
C GLU A 190 -16.69 -4.82 -2.24
N ARG A 191 -16.78 -5.27 -3.50
CA ARG A 191 -16.18 -6.55 -3.91
C ARG A 191 -14.65 -6.53 -3.83
N VAL A 192 -14.03 -5.44 -4.28
CA VAL A 192 -12.57 -5.28 -4.23
C VAL A 192 -12.10 -5.22 -2.78
N PHE A 193 -12.75 -4.46 -1.91
CA PHE A 193 -12.39 -4.38 -0.48
C PHE A 193 -12.52 -5.73 0.24
N ARG A 194 -13.56 -6.52 -0.04
CA ARG A 194 -13.65 -7.90 0.47
C ARG A 194 -12.48 -8.77 0.02
N LYS A 195 -12.00 -8.58 -1.23
CA LYS A 195 -10.83 -9.30 -1.72
C LYS A 195 -9.52 -8.82 -1.09
N VAL A 196 -9.43 -7.54 -0.73
CA VAL A 196 -8.29 -7.02 0.05
C VAL A 196 -8.26 -7.66 1.45
N ASP A 197 -9.41 -7.82 2.09
CA ASP A 197 -9.52 -8.53 3.36
C ASP A 197 -9.07 -10.00 3.24
N ASP A 198 -9.56 -10.74 2.22
CA ASP A 198 -9.11 -12.11 1.92
C ASP A 198 -7.58 -12.21 1.73
N ILE A 199 -6.97 -11.21 1.05
CA ILE A 199 -5.53 -11.14 0.78
C ILE A 199 -4.73 -10.86 2.06
N SER A 200 -5.26 -10.03 2.95
CA SER A 200 -4.57 -9.59 4.16
C SER A 200 -4.28 -10.71 5.17
N ASP A 201 -4.91 -11.86 5.02
CA ASP A 201 -4.59 -13.06 5.78
C ASP A 201 -3.22 -13.66 5.41
N LYS A 202 -2.68 -13.33 4.24
CA LYS A 202 -1.41 -13.88 3.72
C LYS A 202 -0.32 -12.83 3.53
N VAL A 203 -0.70 -11.57 3.36
CA VAL A 203 0.18 -10.46 2.97
C VAL A 203 -0.23 -9.19 3.72
N THR A 204 0.71 -8.44 4.30
CA THR A 204 0.41 -7.12 4.85
C THR A 204 -0.03 -6.18 3.73
N VAL A 205 -1.18 -5.52 3.88
CA VAL A 205 -1.69 -4.54 2.91
C VAL A 205 -1.52 -3.13 3.44
N LEU A 206 -0.84 -2.27 2.66
CA LEU A 206 -0.85 -0.82 2.85
C LEU A 206 -1.86 -0.23 1.87
N LEU A 207 -3.03 0.17 2.37
CA LEU A 207 -4.12 0.72 1.55
C LEU A 207 -4.11 2.25 1.62
N THR A 208 -4.08 2.94 0.47
CA THR A 208 -4.37 4.38 0.44
C THR A 208 -5.76 4.61 -0.12
N GLU A 209 -6.53 5.45 0.56
CA GLU A 209 -7.89 5.81 0.14
C GLU A 209 -8.23 7.26 0.48
N GLN A 210 -9.15 7.84 -0.31
CA GLN A 210 -9.81 9.09 0.00
C GLN A 210 -11.15 8.88 0.72
N HIS A 211 -11.77 7.72 0.53
CA HIS A 211 -12.98 7.29 1.24
C HIS A 211 -12.60 6.78 2.63
N VAL A 212 -12.49 7.74 3.56
CA VAL A 212 -11.90 7.51 4.89
C VAL A 212 -12.68 6.46 5.67
N THR A 213 -14.01 6.49 5.63
CA THR A 213 -14.86 5.58 6.40
C THR A 213 -14.60 4.13 6.04
N GLU A 214 -14.72 3.79 4.75
CA GLU A 214 -14.57 2.43 4.24
C GLU A 214 -13.16 1.89 4.49
N ALA A 215 -12.15 2.75 4.36
CA ALA A 215 -10.77 2.36 4.62
C ALA A 215 -10.50 2.10 6.11
N LEU A 216 -11.07 2.92 7.01
CA LEU A 216 -10.92 2.76 8.45
C LEU A 216 -11.68 1.55 9.00
N GLU A 217 -12.86 1.24 8.45
CA GLU A 217 -13.64 0.04 8.79
C GLU A 217 -12.91 -1.26 8.44
N LEU A 218 -12.03 -1.23 7.44
CA LEU A 218 -11.26 -2.40 7.00
C LEU A 218 -9.91 -2.53 7.72
N ALA A 219 -9.34 -1.42 8.20
CA ALA A 219 -7.98 -1.35 8.67
C ALA A 219 -7.83 -1.70 10.15
N ASP A 220 -6.83 -2.53 10.49
CA ASP A 220 -6.41 -2.74 11.87
C ASP A 220 -5.70 -1.50 12.42
N ARG A 221 -4.87 -0.87 11.59
CA ARG A 221 -4.16 0.38 11.89
C ARG A 221 -4.40 1.43 10.81
N ALA A 222 -4.44 2.67 11.23
CA ALA A 222 -4.64 3.77 10.30
C ALA A 222 -3.71 4.96 10.57
N LEU A 223 -3.37 5.65 9.50
CA LEU A 223 -2.49 6.80 9.44
C LEU A 223 -3.23 7.91 8.69
N LEU A 224 -3.41 9.06 9.30
CA LEU A 224 -4.04 10.22 8.65
C LEU A 224 -2.98 11.18 8.14
N LEU A 225 -2.94 11.37 6.82
CA LEU A 225 -2.04 12.30 6.14
C LEU A 225 -2.80 13.55 5.70
N GLU A 226 -2.37 14.72 6.14
CA GLU A 226 -2.91 16.01 5.72
C GLU A 226 -1.78 16.99 5.39
N ASN A 227 -1.89 17.66 4.24
CA ASN A 227 -0.90 18.65 3.80
C ASN A 227 0.56 18.16 3.91
N GLY A 228 0.78 16.89 3.56
CA GLY A 228 2.11 16.26 3.57
C GLY A 228 2.64 15.87 4.95
N ARG A 229 1.80 15.90 6.01
CA ARG A 229 2.18 15.53 7.37
C ARG A 229 1.28 14.45 7.93
N LEU A 230 1.83 13.53 8.71
CA LEU A 230 1.01 12.65 9.53
C LEU A 230 0.46 13.42 10.73
N VAL A 231 -0.86 13.52 10.80
CA VAL A 231 -1.56 14.28 11.85
C VAL A 231 -2.21 13.38 12.90
N ALA A 232 -2.48 12.12 12.57
CA ALA A 232 -2.97 11.12 13.51
C ALA A 232 -2.51 9.71 13.10
N LYS A 233 -2.40 8.82 14.08
CA LYS A 233 -2.19 7.39 13.92
C LYS A 233 -2.85 6.64 15.08
N GLY A 234 -3.39 5.45 14.80
CA GLY A 234 -4.08 4.62 15.79
C GLY A 234 -4.77 3.42 15.14
N ASP A 235 -5.58 2.73 15.90
CA ASP A 235 -6.46 1.67 15.40
C ASP A 235 -7.54 2.27 14.48
N GLY A 236 -7.98 1.53 13.45
CA GLY A 236 -8.98 1.99 12.50
C GLY A 236 -10.27 2.44 13.18
N ASP A 237 -10.82 1.61 14.08
CA ASP A 237 -12.03 1.90 14.85
C ASP A 237 -11.87 3.12 15.77
N GLU A 238 -10.69 3.27 16.40
CA GLU A 238 -10.39 4.39 17.30
C GLU A 238 -10.36 5.71 16.51
N LEU A 239 -9.69 5.72 15.36
CA LEU A 239 -9.65 6.90 14.50
C LEU A 239 -11.02 7.24 13.90
N LEU A 240 -11.81 6.23 13.50
CA LEU A 240 -13.18 6.44 13.01
C LEU A 240 -14.08 7.08 14.08
N GLY A 241 -13.87 6.74 15.35
CA GLY A 241 -14.57 7.32 16.50
C GLY A 241 -14.09 8.72 16.90
N SER A 242 -12.94 9.19 16.38
CA SER A 242 -12.32 10.46 16.78
C SER A 242 -13.12 11.67 16.30
N GLU A 243 -13.11 12.75 17.10
CA GLU A 243 -13.78 14.01 16.76
C GLU A 243 -13.20 14.64 15.48
N HIS A 244 -11.89 14.52 15.30
CA HIS A 244 -11.18 15.05 14.14
C HIS A 244 -11.66 14.43 12.81
N ILE A 245 -11.72 13.10 12.75
CA ILE A 245 -12.22 12.38 11.55
C ILE A 245 -13.70 12.68 11.31
N ARG A 246 -14.50 12.65 12.38
CA ARG A 246 -15.96 12.91 12.27
C ARG A 246 -16.26 14.30 11.75
N ASP A 247 -15.53 15.30 12.19
CA ASP A 247 -15.78 16.69 11.79
C ASP A 247 -15.22 17.01 10.40
N ALA A 248 -14.06 16.42 10.04
CA ALA A 248 -13.41 16.69 8.77
C ALA A 248 -13.97 15.85 7.60
N TYR A 249 -14.42 14.60 7.85
CA TYR A 249 -14.71 13.63 6.80
C TYR A 249 -16.11 12.98 6.86
N LEU A 250 -16.83 13.02 8.00
CA LEU A 250 -18.12 12.32 8.16
C LEU A 250 -19.33 13.25 8.28
N ARG A 251 -19.15 14.56 8.37
CA ARG A 251 -20.24 15.55 8.46
C ARG A 251 -20.56 16.24 7.12
N ALA A 252 -20.31 15.55 6.00
CA ALA A 252 -20.68 16.09 4.68
C ALA A 252 -22.09 15.66 4.27
#